data_4ee3ed092117ee0e596ce9b191ea7531
#
_entry.id   4ee3ed092117ee0e596ce9b191ea7531
#
_cell.length_a   1.000
_cell.length_b   1.000
_cell.length_c   1.000
_cell.angle_alpha   90.00
_cell.angle_beta   90.00
_cell.angle_gamma   90.00
#
_symmetry.space_group_name_H-M   'P 1'
#
loop_
_entity.id
_entity.type
_entity.pdbx_description
1 polymer ?
#
loop_
_entity_poly.entity_id
_entity_poly.type
_entity_poly.pdbx_seq_one_letter_code
_entity_poly.pdbx_strand_id
1 'polypeptide(L)'
;DQLIETCKSLGKTVVELSGVMPNPTYEKVMEGCRLVKENNVDLILAVGGGSVIDCAKAISVSAYCEGDAWQRYFTNFEPVDNKLVAIASILTMAGTGSEMNSGAVITNEDLKIKMGRVFDANVNPRFSILNPEFTYSVSKYQMLSGIFDMMSHLMEAYFAGDDNGTSSYIIEGLLRSII
;
A
#
# COMPACT_ATOMS: atom_id res chain seq x y z
N ASP A 1 -2.06 -20.07 -3.40
CA ASP A 1 -1.31 -21.25 -3.85
C ASP A 1 -0.91 -21.13 -5.33
N GLN A 2 -1.86 -20.91 -6.28
CA GLN A 2 -1.57 -20.85 -7.71
C GLN A 2 -0.48 -19.79 -8.08
N LEU A 3 -0.50 -18.60 -7.47
CA LEU A 3 0.50 -17.58 -7.71
C LEU A 3 1.90 -18.02 -7.27
N ILE A 4 2.00 -18.63 -6.10
CA ILE A 4 3.27 -19.15 -5.57
C ILE A 4 3.82 -20.23 -6.51
N GLU A 5 2.98 -21.14 -6.97
CA GLU A 5 3.37 -22.19 -7.92
C GLU A 5 3.83 -21.59 -9.25
N THR A 6 3.12 -20.58 -9.75
CA THR A 6 3.53 -19.87 -10.95
C THR A 6 4.89 -19.20 -10.80
N CYS A 7 5.14 -18.49 -9.70
CA CYS A 7 6.45 -17.89 -9.45
C CYS A 7 7.56 -18.95 -9.36
N LYS A 8 7.32 -20.06 -8.67
CA LYS A 8 8.28 -21.16 -8.57
C LYS A 8 8.56 -21.81 -9.91
N SER A 9 7.53 -22.01 -10.76
CA SER A 9 7.71 -22.57 -12.11
C SER A 9 8.57 -21.69 -13.02
N LEU A 10 8.60 -20.39 -12.74
CA LEU A 10 9.46 -19.41 -13.40
C LEU A 10 10.86 -19.27 -12.75
N GLY A 11 11.23 -20.21 -11.89
CA GLY A 11 12.55 -20.27 -11.23
C GLY A 11 12.74 -19.22 -10.14
N LYS A 12 11.65 -18.64 -9.60
CA LYS A 12 11.73 -17.67 -8.50
C LYS A 12 11.70 -18.37 -7.14
N THR A 13 12.51 -17.89 -6.21
CA THR A 13 12.40 -18.28 -4.81
C THR A 13 11.29 -17.41 -4.18
N VAL A 14 10.34 -18.04 -3.51
CA VAL A 14 9.21 -17.34 -2.89
C VAL A 14 9.29 -17.49 -1.38
N VAL A 15 9.24 -16.36 -0.70
CA VAL A 15 9.11 -16.25 0.77
C VAL A 15 7.76 -15.61 1.05
N GLU A 16 6.95 -16.21 1.90
CA GLU A 16 5.60 -15.74 2.19
C GLU A 16 5.56 -15.01 3.53
N LEU A 17 4.94 -13.83 3.54
CA LEU A 17 4.52 -13.10 4.72
C LEU A 17 3.00 -13.01 4.70
N SER A 18 2.33 -13.88 5.44
CA SER A 18 0.87 -13.91 5.57
C SER A 18 0.39 -13.13 6.80
N GLY A 19 -0.94 -12.95 6.91
CA GLY A 19 -1.56 -12.38 8.10
C GLY A 19 -1.39 -10.86 8.24
N VAL A 20 -1.22 -10.13 7.15
CA VAL A 20 -1.34 -8.67 7.18
C VAL A 20 -2.80 -8.30 7.40
N MET A 21 -3.09 -7.69 8.54
CA MET A 21 -4.45 -7.31 8.95
C MET A 21 -4.82 -5.90 8.48
N PRO A 22 -6.11 -5.54 8.50
CA PRO A 22 -6.52 -4.13 8.34
C PRO A 22 -5.80 -3.25 9.36
N ASN A 23 -5.34 -2.06 8.93
CA ASN A 23 -4.44 -1.20 9.70
C ASN A 23 -3.14 -1.94 10.08
N PRO A 24 -2.25 -2.17 9.12
CA PRO A 24 -1.05 -2.98 9.32
C PRO A 24 -0.19 -2.42 10.45
N THR A 25 0.33 -3.33 11.29
CA THR A 25 1.10 -2.93 12.46
C THR A 25 2.59 -2.81 12.13
N TYR A 26 3.29 -1.96 12.88
CA TYR A 26 4.74 -1.81 12.76
C TYR A 26 5.48 -3.12 13.08
N GLU A 27 4.93 -3.93 14.00
CA GLU A 27 5.46 -5.26 14.28
C GLU A 27 5.46 -6.15 13.02
N LYS A 28 4.34 -6.15 12.27
CA LYS A 28 4.24 -6.89 11.01
C LYS A 28 5.21 -6.38 9.95
N VAL A 29 5.44 -5.06 9.90
CA VAL A 29 6.47 -4.45 9.05
C VAL A 29 7.86 -4.98 9.43
N MET A 30 8.20 -5.03 10.71
CA MET A 30 9.50 -5.51 11.17
C MET A 30 9.69 -7.02 10.93
N GLU A 31 8.63 -7.82 11.00
CA GLU A 31 8.65 -9.22 10.57
C GLU A 31 9.03 -9.32 9.08
N GLY A 32 8.39 -8.53 8.23
CA GLY A 32 8.71 -8.46 6.80
C GLY A 32 10.14 -7.99 6.53
N CYS A 33 10.64 -7.01 7.27
CA CYS A 33 12.02 -6.54 7.16
C CYS A 33 13.05 -7.64 7.47
N ARG A 34 12.77 -8.49 8.45
CA ARG A 34 13.62 -9.66 8.76
C ARG A 34 13.65 -10.65 7.60
N LEU A 35 12.48 -11.01 7.07
CA LEU A 35 12.38 -11.92 5.93
C LEU A 35 13.11 -11.38 4.70
N VAL A 36 13.00 -10.08 4.42
CA VAL A 36 13.72 -9.42 3.32
C VAL A 36 15.22 -9.58 3.48
N LYS A 37 15.77 -9.34 4.66
CA LYS A 37 17.21 -9.42 4.93
C LYS A 37 17.72 -10.87 4.88
N GLU A 38 17.03 -11.78 5.56
CA GLU A 38 17.44 -13.18 5.67
C GLU A 38 17.45 -13.90 4.32
N ASN A 39 16.53 -13.52 3.42
CA ASN A 39 16.36 -14.18 2.14
C ASN A 39 16.85 -13.34 0.94
N ASN A 40 17.44 -12.17 1.18
CA ASN A 40 17.89 -11.24 0.12
C ASN A 40 16.80 -10.95 -0.92
N VAL A 41 15.59 -10.64 -0.44
CA VAL A 41 14.42 -10.38 -1.30
C VAL A 41 14.69 -9.17 -2.18
N ASP A 42 14.44 -9.30 -3.47
CA ASP A 42 14.63 -8.26 -4.47
C ASP A 42 13.31 -7.61 -4.95
N LEU A 43 12.17 -8.30 -4.74
CA LEU A 43 10.85 -7.80 -5.06
C LEU A 43 9.84 -8.20 -3.97
N ILE A 44 9.06 -7.26 -3.49
CA ILE A 44 7.91 -7.51 -2.62
C ILE A 44 6.65 -7.46 -3.48
N LEU A 45 5.94 -8.58 -3.58
CA LEU A 45 4.66 -8.66 -4.28
C LEU A 45 3.51 -8.60 -3.26
N ALA A 46 2.86 -7.45 -3.17
CA ALA A 46 1.72 -7.23 -2.30
C ALA A 46 0.44 -7.79 -2.94
N VAL A 47 -0.15 -8.83 -2.38
CA VAL A 47 -1.40 -9.44 -2.86
C VAL A 47 -2.50 -9.14 -1.87
N GLY A 48 -3.32 -8.12 -2.15
CA GLY A 48 -4.35 -7.68 -1.21
C GLY A 48 -4.92 -6.30 -1.52
N GLY A 49 -5.57 -5.72 -0.54
CA GLY A 49 -6.04 -4.33 -0.57
C GLY A 49 -4.97 -3.34 -0.07
N GLY A 50 -5.39 -2.09 0.15
CA GLY A 50 -4.51 -1.00 0.56
C GLY A 50 -3.62 -1.32 1.77
N SER A 51 -4.15 -1.98 2.80
CA SER A 51 -3.38 -2.35 4.00
C SER A 51 -2.17 -3.24 3.69
N VAL A 52 -2.32 -4.19 2.77
CA VAL A 52 -1.21 -5.08 2.36
C VAL A 52 -0.17 -4.31 1.56
N ILE A 53 -0.63 -3.40 0.69
CA ILE A 53 0.27 -2.56 -0.12
C ILE A 53 1.01 -1.56 0.77
N ASP A 54 0.34 -0.93 1.73
CA ASP A 54 0.95 -0.03 2.71
C ASP A 54 2.03 -0.75 3.54
N CYS A 55 1.72 -1.97 4.01
CA CYS A 55 2.69 -2.81 4.71
C CYS A 55 3.93 -3.10 3.84
N ALA A 56 3.73 -3.44 2.56
CA ALA A 56 4.82 -3.69 1.62
C ALA A 56 5.70 -2.45 1.39
N LYS A 57 5.10 -1.26 1.28
CA LYS A 57 5.84 0.01 1.18
C LYS A 57 6.65 0.28 2.45
N ALA A 58 6.03 0.11 3.61
CA ALA A 58 6.72 0.28 4.88
C ALA A 58 7.88 -0.72 5.05
N ILE A 59 7.73 -1.97 4.63
CA ILE A 59 8.82 -2.96 4.60
C ILE A 59 9.93 -2.48 3.66
N SER A 60 9.58 -2.03 2.45
CA SER A 60 10.57 -1.57 1.46
C SER A 60 11.47 -0.47 1.99
N VAL A 61 10.89 0.54 2.65
CA VAL A 61 11.66 1.68 3.18
C VAL A 61 12.41 1.33 4.47
N SER A 62 11.89 0.40 5.26
CA SER A 62 12.44 0.10 6.59
C SER A 62 13.47 -1.03 6.59
N ALA A 63 13.44 -1.93 5.58
CA ALA A 63 14.23 -3.16 5.61
C ALA A 63 15.74 -2.90 5.76
N TYR A 64 16.27 -1.88 5.12
CA TYR A 64 17.70 -1.55 5.18
C TYR A 64 17.97 -0.25 5.94
N CYS A 65 17.00 0.26 6.68
CA CYS A 65 17.19 1.43 7.53
C CYS A 65 18.23 1.15 8.62
N GLU A 66 19.16 2.08 8.79
CA GLU A 66 20.07 2.09 9.93
C GLU A 66 19.39 2.80 11.12
N GLY A 67 19.29 2.11 12.25
CA GLY A 67 18.60 2.61 13.42
C GLY A 67 17.10 2.29 13.45
N ASP A 68 16.33 3.14 14.12
CA ASP A 68 14.89 2.97 14.29
C ASP A 68 14.12 3.59 13.10
N ALA A 69 13.59 2.72 12.24
CA ALA A 69 12.83 3.16 11.07
C ALA A 69 11.52 3.87 11.43
N TRP A 70 10.88 3.52 12.56
CA TRP A 70 9.69 4.24 13.02
C TRP A 70 10.03 5.68 13.35
N GLN A 71 11.07 5.86 14.17
CA GLN A 71 11.49 7.20 14.59
C GLN A 71 11.94 8.05 13.40
N ARG A 72 12.76 7.47 12.51
CA ARG A 72 13.28 8.20 11.36
C ARG A 72 12.18 8.55 10.35
N TYR A 73 11.40 7.57 9.94
CA TYR A 73 10.53 7.73 8.78
C TYR A 73 9.10 8.10 9.14
N PHE A 74 8.54 7.62 10.24
CA PHE A 74 7.15 7.88 10.61
C PHE A 74 6.98 8.98 11.67
N THR A 75 8.01 9.26 12.47
CA THR A 75 7.96 10.34 13.48
C THR A 75 8.65 11.61 12.99
N ASN A 76 9.89 11.49 12.55
CA ASN A 76 10.71 12.65 12.14
C ASN A 76 10.51 13.03 10.66
N PHE A 77 9.88 12.17 9.86
CA PHE A 77 9.69 12.36 8.42
C PHE A 77 11.01 12.58 7.65
N GLU A 78 12.10 11.92 8.10
CA GLU A 78 13.38 11.99 7.43
C GLU A 78 13.31 11.45 6.00
N PRO A 79 14.08 12.00 5.04
CA PRO A 79 14.22 11.39 3.72
C PRO A 79 14.70 9.94 3.83
N VAL A 80 14.21 9.08 2.92
CA VAL A 80 14.67 7.69 2.85
C VAL A 80 16.00 7.65 2.12
N ASP A 81 17.07 7.33 2.83
CA ASP A 81 18.46 7.38 2.37
C ASP A 81 19.09 5.99 2.17
N ASN A 82 18.32 4.92 2.42
CA ASN A 82 18.79 3.55 2.30
C ASN A 82 18.28 2.86 1.04
N LYS A 83 18.82 1.66 0.76
CA LYS A 83 18.36 0.80 -0.32
C LYS A 83 16.87 0.47 -0.15
N LEU A 84 16.09 0.66 -1.20
CA LEU A 84 14.70 0.24 -1.29
C LEU A 84 14.59 -1.17 -1.91
N VAL A 85 13.62 -1.94 -1.46
CA VAL A 85 13.20 -3.17 -2.15
C VAL A 85 12.07 -2.81 -3.12
N ALA A 86 12.17 -3.25 -4.38
CA ALA A 86 11.13 -3.00 -5.36
C ALA A 86 9.78 -3.59 -4.91
N ILE A 87 8.69 -2.91 -5.24
CA ILE A 87 7.33 -3.34 -4.88
C ILE A 87 6.53 -3.54 -6.16
N ALA A 88 5.67 -4.54 -6.16
CA ALA A 88 4.59 -4.71 -7.12
C ALA A 88 3.32 -5.10 -6.36
N SER A 89 2.16 -4.95 -6.98
CA SER A 89 0.90 -5.30 -6.34
C SER A 89 -0.06 -6.08 -7.24
N ILE A 90 -0.88 -6.91 -6.61
CA ILE A 90 -2.08 -7.52 -7.19
C ILE A 90 -3.24 -7.08 -6.31
N LEU A 91 -4.07 -6.18 -6.84
CA LEU A 91 -5.13 -5.55 -6.06
C LEU A 91 -6.33 -6.51 -5.94
N THR A 92 -6.80 -6.69 -4.70
CA THR A 92 -7.99 -7.51 -4.40
C THR A 92 -9.15 -6.70 -3.82
N MET A 93 -8.96 -5.42 -3.54
CA MET A 93 -10.00 -4.51 -3.06
C MET A 93 -9.65 -3.08 -3.47
N ALA A 94 -10.54 -2.43 -4.21
CA ALA A 94 -10.41 -1.03 -4.59
C ALA A 94 -10.89 -0.10 -3.47
N GLY A 95 -10.36 1.12 -3.42
CA GLY A 95 -10.73 2.18 -2.47
C GLY A 95 -9.59 3.17 -2.25
N THR A 96 -8.53 2.72 -1.60
CA THR A 96 -7.44 3.57 -1.10
C THR A 96 -6.52 4.17 -2.17
N GLY A 97 -6.46 3.59 -3.37
CA GLY A 97 -5.49 4.00 -4.40
C GLY A 97 -4.02 3.73 -4.05
N SER A 98 -3.75 2.90 -3.02
CA SER A 98 -2.38 2.64 -2.55
C SER A 98 -1.50 2.00 -3.62
N GLU A 99 -2.07 1.29 -4.59
CA GLU A 99 -1.37 0.70 -5.74
C GLU A 99 -0.80 1.74 -6.70
N MET A 100 -1.24 3.00 -6.62
CA MET A 100 -0.88 4.08 -7.54
C MET A 100 -0.13 5.24 -6.87
N ASN A 101 0.20 5.13 -5.59
CA ASN A 101 0.87 6.18 -4.84
C ASN A 101 2.00 5.65 -3.95
N SER A 102 2.75 6.56 -3.31
CA SER A 102 3.83 6.27 -2.37
C SER A 102 3.42 6.40 -0.90
N GLY A 103 2.15 6.63 -0.61
CA GLY A 103 1.65 6.73 0.76
C GLY A 103 1.57 5.37 1.45
N ALA A 104 1.83 5.35 2.75
CA ALA A 104 1.59 4.20 3.60
C ALA A 104 1.11 4.64 4.98
N VAL A 105 0.12 3.94 5.52
CA VAL A 105 -0.44 4.18 6.85
C VAL A 105 -0.19 2.97 7.73
N ILE A 106 0.59 3.15 8.79
CA ILE A 106 1.03 2.09 9.70
C ILE A 106 0.62 2.42 11.13
N THR A 107 0.21 1.41 11.88
CA THR A 107 -0.14 1.51 13.30
C THR A 107 1.02 1.01 14.14
N ASN A 108 1.48 1.82 15.09
CA ASN A 108 2.39 1.37 16.13
C ASN A 108 1.56 1.09 17.40
N GLU A 109 1.39 -0.18 17.72
CA GLU A 109 0.54 -0.60 18.84
C GLU A 109 1.15 -0.28 20.19
N ASP A 110 2.48 -0.31 20.32
CA ASP A 110 3.17 0.03 21.55
C ASP A 110 2.99 1.50 21.92
N LEU A 111 3.05 2.38 20.93
CA LEU A 111 2.86 3.82 21.10
C LEU A 111 1.38 4.23 20.99
N LYS A 112 0.49 3.34 20.56
CA LYS A 112 -0.95 3.61 20.26
C LYS A 112 -1.13 4.74 19.26
N ILE A 113 -0.28 4.79 18.24
CA ILE A 113 -0.28 5.81 17.19
C ILE A 113 -0.49 5.15 15.83
N LYS A 114 -1.40 5.71 15.02
CA LYS A 114 -1.54 5.43 13.60
C LYS A 114 -0.97 6.60 12.81
N MET A 115 0.04 6.33 11.98
CA MET A 115 0.77 7.36 11.25
C MET A 115 0.73 7.11 9.76
N GLY A 116 0.32 8.12 8.99
CA GLY A 116 0.40 8.14 7.55
C GLY A 116 1.61 8.96 7.07
N ARG A 117 2.29 8.46 6.06
CA ARG A 117 3.36 9.20 5.38
C ARG A 117 3.29 8.98 3.87
N VAL A 118 3.51 10.05 3.13
CA VAL A 118 3.79 10.00 1.68
C VAL A 118 5.30 10.04 1.51
N PHE A 119 5.85 9.04 0.85
CA PHE A 119 7.27 8.93 0.51
C PHE A 119 7.55 9.51 -0.87
N ASP A 120 8.80 9.45 -1.31
CA ASP A 120 9.17 9.81 -2.68
C ASP A 120 8.59 8.81 -3.69
N ALA A 121 8.44 9.24 -4.94
CA ALA A 121 7.83 8.44 -6.01
C ALA A 121 8.53 7.10 -6.30
N ASN A 122 9.78 6.93 -5.87
CA ASN A 122 10.52 5.67 -5.99
C ASN A 122 9.97 4.54 -5.09
N VAL A 123 9.09 4.87 -4.13
CA VAL A 123 8.36 3.90 -3.28
C VAL A 123 7.06 3.44 -3.93
N ASN A 124 6.62 4.05 -5.03
CA ASN A 124 5.46 3.56 -5.78
C ASN A 124 5.68 2.10 -6.22
N PRO A 125 4.61 1.27 -6.23
CA PRO A 125 4.68 -0.02 -6.91
C PRO A 125 5.17 0.13 -8.37
N ARG A 126 6.11 -0.71 -8.77
CA ARG A 126 6.66 -0.70 -10.14
C ARG A 126 5.62 -1.06 -11.18
N PHE A 127 4.70 -1.94 -10.80
CA PHE A 127 3.49 -2.26 -11.54
C PHE A 127 2.42 -2.75 -10.58
N SER A 128 1.17 -2.65 -11.03
CA SER A 128 0.00 -3.14 -10.29
C SER A 128 -0.93 -3.90 -11.22
N ILE A 129 -1.31 -5.10 -10.83
CA ILE A 129 -2.27 -5.92 -11.56
C ILE A 129 -3.66 -5.60 -11.04
N LEU A 130 -4.49 -5.02 -11.91
CA LEU A 130 -5.85 -4.59 -11.61
C LEU A 130 -6.83 -5.49 -12.38
N ASN A 131 -7.10 -6.70 -11.85
CA ASN A 131 -8.13 -7.58 -12.41
C ASN A 131 -9.39 -7.49 -11.54
N PRO A 132 -10.53 -6.96 -12.06
CA PRO A 132 -11.76 -6.86 -11.30
C PRO A 132 -12.27 -8.19 -10.73
N GLU A 133 -11.98 -9.31 -11.36
CA GLU A 133 -12.38 -10.63 -10.87
C GLU A 133 -11.81 -10.95 -9.49
N PHE A 134 -10.62 -10.41 -9.16
CA PHE A 134 -10.00 -10.60 -7.84
C PHE A 134 -10.75 -9.89 -6.72
N THR A 135 -11.67 -8.98 -7.06
CA THR A 135 -12.50 -8.28 -6.08
C THR A 135 -13.84 -8.96 -5.81
N TYR A 136 -14.23 -10.00 -6.55
CA TYR A 136 -15.55 -10.63 -6.44
C TYR A 136 -15.81 -11.32 -5.09
N SER A 137 -14.74 -11.68 -4.37
CA SER A 137 -14.86 -12.27 -3.03
C SER A 137 -14.98 -11.24 -1.90
N VAL A 138 -14.84 -9.94 -2.21
CA VAL A 138 -14.97 -8.86 -1.22
C VAL A 138 -16.40 -8.80 -0.71
N SER A 139 -16.58 -8.74 0.61
CA SER A 139 -17.91 -8.63 1.21
C SER A 139 -18.61 -7.34 0.78
N LYS A 140 -19.96 -7.36 0.74
CA LYS A 140 -20.75 -6.16 0.40
C LYS A 140 -20.40 -4.96 1.28
N TYR A 141 -20.15 -5.20 2.58
CA TYR A 141 -19.74 -4.15 3.51
C TYR A 141 -18.43 -3.51 3.10
N GLN A 142 -17.41 -4.32 2.82
CA GLN A 142 -16.09 -3.82 2.41
C GLN A 142 -16.13 -3.14 1.04
N MET A 143 -16.91 -3.67 0.11
CA MET A 143 -17.12 -3.05 -1.21
C MET A 143 -17.73 -1.65 -1.07
N LEU A 144 -18.79 -1.51 -0.28
CA LEU A 144 -19.42 -0.21 -0.03
C LEU A 144 -18.47 0.75 0.69
N SER A 145 -17.70 0.25 1.66
CA SER A 145 -16.68 1.06 2.35
C SER A 145 -15.63 1.60 1.37
N GLY A 146 -15.17 0.76 0.43
CA GLY A 146 -14.23 1.18 -0.61
C GLY A 146 -14.83 2.23 -1.57
N ILE A 147 -16.13 2.08 -1.92
CA ILE A 147 -16.84 3.07 -2.73
C ILE A 147 -16.90 4.42 -2.00
N PHE A 148 -17.27 4.42 -0.72
CA PHE A 148 -17.30 5.64 0.09
C PHE A 148 -15.91 6.27 0.24
N ASP A 149 -14.86 5.46 0.36
CA ASP A 149 -13.48 5.91 0.44
C ASP A 149 -13.06 6.62 -0.87
N MET A 150 -13.36 6.02 -2.03
CA MET A 150 -13.14 6.67 -3.34
C MET A 150 -13.89 8.00 -3.47
N MET A 151 -15.17 8.03 -3.06
CA MET A 151 -15.97 9.26 -3.07
C MET A 151 -15.39 10.32 -2.13
N SER A 152 -14.90 9.91 -0.94
CA SER A 152 -14.28 10.81 0.03
C SER A 152 -13.03 11.48 -0.54
N HIS A 153 -12.14 10.70 -1.19
CA HIS A 153 -10.95 11.25 -1.83
C HIS A 153 -11.29 12.25 -2.94
N LEU A 154 -12.31 11.94 -3.75
CA LEU A 154 -12.76 12.84 -4.81
C LEU A 154 -13.37 14.13 -4.24
N MET A 155 -14.21 14.01 -3.21
CA MET A 155 -14.80 15.18 -2.54
C MET A 155 -13.75 16.02 -1.82
N GLU A 156 -12.77 15.41 -1.17
CA GLU A 156 -11.67 16.12 -0.55
C GLU A 156 -10.93 17.00 -1.58
N ALA A 157 -10.57 16.42 -2.73
CA ALA A 157 -9.93 17.17 -3.81
C ALA A 157 -10.85 18.26 -4.41
N TYR A 158 -12.16 17.97 -4.52
CA TYR A 158 -13.15 18.91 -5.05
C TYR A 158 -13.32 20.15 -4.17
N PHE A 159 -13.30 19.97 -2.84
CA PHE A 159 -13.51 21.05 -1.86
C PHE A 159 -12.20 21.67 -1.35
N ALA A 160 -11.05 21.16 -1.75
CA ALA A 160 -9.75 21.64 -1.24
C ALA A 160 -9.29 22.99 -1.81
N GLY A 161 -9.95 23.54 -2.84
CA GLY A 161 -9.55 24.77 -3.49
C GLY A 161 -10.71 25.55 -4.11
N ASP A 162 -10.41 26.77 -4.54
CA ASP A 162 -11.36 27.66 -5.21
C ASP A 162 -11.39 27.46 -6.74
N ASP A 163 -10.74 26.39 -7.25
CA ASP A 163 -10.60 26.15 -8.68
C ASP A 163 -11.82 25.44 -9.25
N ASN A 164 -12.54 26.12 -10.14
CA ASN A 164 -13.59 25.55 -10.98
C ASN A 164 -13.05 25.07 -12.35
N GLY A 165 -11.80 24.65 -12.39
CA GLY A 165 -11.11 24.25 -13.60
C GLY A 165 -11.36 22.81 -14.04
N THR A 166 -10.51 22.31 -14.92
CA THR A 166 -10.59 20.96 -15.51
C THR A 166 -10.66 19.86 -14.46
N SER A 167 -9.97 20.01 -13.35
CA SER A 167 -9.95 19.03 -12.24
C SER A 167 -11.35 18.81 -11.67
N SER A 168 -12.13 19.88 -11.45
CA SER A 168 -13.50 19.80 -10.92
C SER A 168 -14.42 19.02 -11.86
N TYR A 169 -14.34 19.24 -13.18
CA TYR A 169 -15.13 18.48 -14.16
C TYR A 169 -14.76 17.01 -14.21
N ILE A 170 -13.48 16.68 -14.06
CA ILE A 170 -13.01 15.28 -14.00
C ILE A 170 -13.57 14.61 -12.73
N ILE A 171 -13.48 15.28 -11.59
CA ILE A 171 -13.99 14.78 -10.30
C ILE A 171 -15.50 14.52 -10.38
N GLU A 172 -16.27 15.47 -10.92
CA GLU A 172 -17.71 15.30 -11.11
C GLU A 172 -18.05 14.10 -12.02
N GLY A 173 -17.28 13.92 -13.10
CA GLY A 173 -17.44 12.78 -14.00
C GLY A 173 -17.15 11.46 -13.29
N LEU A 174 -16.09 11.39 -12.48
CA LEU A 174 -15.75 10.21 -11.69
C LEU A 174 -16.82 9.91 -10.62
N LEU A 175 -17.29 10.92 -9.88
CA LEU A 175 -18.36 10.75 -8.89
C LEU A 175 -19.64 10.19 -9.53
N ARG A 176 -20.04 10.68 -10.71
CA ARG A 176 -21.19 10.14 -11.45
C ARG A 176 -20.99 8.69 -11.92
N SER A 177 -19.74 8.27 -12.12
CA SER A 177 -19.43 6.90 -12.54
C SER A 177 -19.42 5.92 -11.37
N ILE A 178 -19.24 6.41 -10.14
CA ILE A 178 -19.20 5.61 -8.91
C ILE A 178 -20.61 5.38 -8.34
N ILE A 179 -21.52 6.35 -8.50
CA ILE A 179 -22.92 6.29 -8.04
C ILE A 179 -23.79 5.51 -9.02
#